data_f76f56d95fac3cd5696dc22fa203c0f3
#
_entry.id   f76f56d95fac3cd5696dc22fa203c0f3
#
_cell.length_a   1.000
_cell.length_b   1.000
_cell.length_c   1.000
_cell.angle_alpha   90.00
_cell.angle_beta   90.00
_cell.angle_gamma   90.00
#
_symmetry.space_group_name_H-M   'P 1'
#
loop_
_entity.id
_entity.type
_entity.pdbx_description
1 polymer ?
#
loop_
_entity_poly.entity_id
_entity_poly.type
_entity_poly.pdbx_seq_one_letter_code
_entity_poly.pdbx_strand_id
1 'polypeptide(L)'
;AAAAKEGIRIILDALASLRDQGQPFRMVFLGGGVDEPDIRKYTEELGLTDRCLFPGSVRDRQALRAWYCRADLFLFPSTFDTNGLVVREAAACGLPAVLIRGSCAAEDVTDGVTGFLIEENAPSLAACLRELLRSPEKLRAVGRTAEENLYLSWADAVDHAAARYETVMERYRSGPRRKPTLPDEMFRSVGELMALSGQISAFGEELTQELRCSGSEMAQKMRTGYEETREKFAAGSEEFARKLRENQAETKEKLLATGEELARKMRESQAESRERWDSFCQM
;
A
#
# COMPACT_ATOMS: atom_id res chain seq x y z
N ALA A 1 -1.77 -8.57 11.46
CA ALA A 1 -2.58 -9.06 12.60
C ALA A 1 -2.22 -8.32 13.90
N ALA A 2 -0.95 -8.28 14.34
CA ALA A 2 -0.55 -7.64 15.61
C ALA A 2 -0.96 -6.16 15.70
N ALA A 3 -0.68 -5.35 14.69
CA ALA A 3 -0.99 -3.91 14.70
C ALA A 3 -2.50 -3.60 14.73
N ALA A 4 -3.33 -4.39 14.06
CA ALA A 4 -4.78 -4.23 14.13
C ALA A 4 -5.33 -4.56 15.53
N LYS A 5 -4.77 -5.57 16.19
CA LYS A 5 -5.10 -5.94 17.57
C LYS A 5 -4.73 -4.82 18.54
N GLU A 6 -3.58 -4.16 18.34
CA GLU A 6 -3.13 -3.02 19.15
C GLU A 6 -4.12 -1.84 19.06
N GLY A 7 -4.51 -1.44 17.85
CA GLY A 7 -5.51 -0.38 17.66
C GLY A 7 -6.84 -0.67 18.32
N ILE A 8 -7.34 -1.91 18.26
CA ILE A 8 -8.58 -2.29 18.94
C ILE A 8 -8.43 -2.24 20.45
N ARG A 9 -7.27 -2.58 21.00
CA ARG A 9 -7.00 -2.45 22.43
C ARG A 9 -7.03 -0.99 22.89
N ILE A 10 -6.41 -0.08 22.13
CA ILE A 10 -6.48 1.36 22.38
C ILE A 10 -7.94 1.82 22.47
N ILE A 11 -8.82 1.34 21.58
CA ILE A 11 -10.25 1.65 21.61
C ILE A 11 -10.87 1.12 22.90
N LEU A 12 -10.70 -0.16 23.22
CA LEU A 12 -11.33 -0.80 24.37
C LEU A 12 -10.89 -0.16 25.69
N ASP A 13 -9.60 0.15 25.86
CA ASP A 13 -9.08 0.81 27.07
C ASP A 13 -9.63 2.23 27.21
N ALA A 14 -9.74 2.99 26.10
CA ALA A 14 -10.37 4.30 26.12
C ALA A 14 -11.86 4.23 26.50
N LEU A 15 -12.58 3.25 25.96
CA LEU A 15 -13.99 3.02 26.26
C LEU A 15 -14.21 2.57 27.72
N ALA A 16 -13.30 1.78 28.29
CA ALA A 16 -13.33 1.44 29.72
C ALA A 16 -13.22 2.69 30.58
N SER A 17 -12.30 3.61 30.24
CA SER A 17 -12.17 4.90 30.92
C SER A 17 -13.45 5.77 30.82
N LEU A 18 -14.14 5.76 29.69
CA LEU A 18 -15.41 6.47 29.52
C LEU A 18 -16.52 5.83 30.36
N ARG A 19 -16.60 4.51 30.38
CA ARG A 19 -17.57 3.79 31.22
C ARG A 19 -17.40 4.15 32.69
N ASP A 20 -16.16 4.14 33.20
CA ASP A 20 -15.86 4.47 34.61
C ASP A 20 -16.25 5.90 35.00
N GLN A 21 -16.31 6.78 33.98
CA GLN A 21 -16.79 8.15 34.12
C GLN A 21 -18.31 8.31 33.87
N GLY A 22 -19.04 7.20 33.71
CA GLY A 22 -20.49 7.20 33.51
C GLY A 22 -20.93 7.75 32.15
N GLN A 23 -20.03 7.86 31.16
CA GLN A 23 -20.38 8.38 29.84
C GLN A 23 -21.19 7.33 29.04
N PRO A 24 -22.32 7.73 28.40
CA PRO A 24 -23.09 6.84 27.57
C PRO A 24 -22.43 6.68 26.20
N PHE A 25 -22.25 5.44 25.74
CA PHE A 25 -21.80 5.09 24.40
C PHE A 25 -22.25 3.69 24.00
N ARG A 26 -22.24 3.42 22.70
CA ARG A 26 -22.28 2.10 22.11
C ARG A 26 -21.19 1.98 21.07
N MET A 27 -20.48 0.86 21.07
CA MET A 27 -19.42 0.59 20.09
C MET A 27 -19.80 -0.61 19.23
N VAL A 28 -19.53 -0.51 17.93
CA VAL A 28 -19.72 -1.59 16.97
C VAL A 28 -18.40 -1.91 16.31
N PHE A 29 -17.97 -3.15 16.42
CA PHE A 29 -16.80 -3.68 15.73
C PHE A 29 -17.25 -4.48 14.50
N LEU A 30 -17.17 -3.88 13.31
CA LEU A 30 -17.49 -4.55 12.05
C LEU A 30 -16.25 -5.23 11.49
N GLY A 31 -16.32 -6.51 11.30
CA GLY A 31 -15.22 -7.31 10.79
C GLY A 31 -15.10 -8.63 11.53
N GLY A 32 -14.06 -9.38 11.22
CA GLY A 32 -13.73 -10.64 11.87
C GLY A 32 -12.31 -11.05 11.53
N GLY A 33 -11.75 -11.96 12.29
CA GLY A 33 -10.41 -12.45 12.09
C GLY A 33 -9.99 -13.40 13.20
N VAL A 34 -8.75 -13.89 13.08
CA VAL A 34 -8.18 -14.85 14.05
C VAL A 34 -8.09 -14.31 15.48
N ASP A 35 -8.00 -12.99 15.63
CA ASP A 35 -7.88 -12.32 16.93
C ASP A 35 -9.26 -11.99 17.57
N GLU A 36 -10.37 -12.25 16.90
CA GLU A 36 -11.71 -11.92 17.41
C GLU A 36 -12.02 -12.57 18.76
N PRO A 37 -11.71 -13.85 19.01
CA PRO A 37 -11.95 -14.47 20.33
C PRO A 37 -11.21 -13.74 21.47
N ASP A 38 -9.96 -13.35 21.23
CA ASP A 38 -9.15 -12.62 22.21
C ASP A 38 -9.70 -11.21 22.47
N ILE A 39 -10.19 -10.54 21.45
CA ILE A 39 -10.80 -9.21 21.52
C ILE A 39 -12.10 -9.28 22.33
N ARG A 40 -12.94 -10.27 22.07
CA ARG A 40 -14.19 -10.49 22.85
C ARG A 40 -13.90 -10.79 24.31
N LYS A 41 -12.91 -11.65 24.58
CA LYS A 41 -12.48 -11.94 25.96
C LYS A 41 -11.97 -10.68 26.66
N TYR A 42 -11.16 -9.87 26.00
CA TYR A 42 -10.68 -8.62 26.56
C TYR A 42 -11.81 -7.60 26.80
N THR A 43 -12.81 -7.56 25.91
CA THR A 43 -14.03 -6.75 26.10
C THR A 43 -14.81 -7.17 27.37
N GLU A 44 -14.89 -8.48 27.61
CA GLU A 44 -15.53 -9.04 28.82
C GLU A 44 -14.73 -8.72 30.10
N GLU A 45 -13.41 -8.90 30.06
CA GLU A 45 -12.50 -8.55 31.17
C GLU A 45 -12.62 -7.06 31.56
N LEU A 46 -12.82 -6.19 30.57
CA LEU A 46 -13.06 -4.77 30.80
C LEU A 46 -14.52 -4.44 31.16
N GLY A 47 -15.42 -5.41 31.25
CA GLY A 47 -16.84 -5.16 31.58
C GLY A 47 -17.57 -4.29 30.57
N LEU A 48 -17.27 -4.45 29.26
CA LEU A 48 -17.84 -3.67 28.16
C LEU A 48 -18.82 -4.48 27.28
N THR A 49 -19.15 -5.71 27.67
CA THR A 49 -19.95 -6.64 26.86
C THR A 49 -21.32 -6.10 26.49
N ASP A 50 -21.98 -5.39 27.39
CA ASP A 50 -23.28 -4.78 27.18
C ASP A 50 -23.27 -3.53 26.30
N ARG A 51 -22.09 -2.95 26.05
CA ARG A 51 -21.86 -1.72 25.28
C ARG A 51 -21.19 -1.96 23.92
N CYS A 52 -20.60 -3.12 23.69
CA CYS A 52 -19.88 -3.49 22.48
C CYS A 52 -20.64 -4.54 21.69
N LEU A 53 -20.84 -4.29 20.39
CA LEU A 53 -21.49 -5.19 19.46
C LEU A 53 -20.48 -5.68 18.42
N PHE A 54 -20.51 -6.99 18.12
CA PHE A 54 -19.64 -7.64 17.14
C PHE A 54 -20.50 -8.39 16.09
N PRO A 55 -21.02 -7.71 15.06
CA PRO A 55 -21.89 -8.34 14.06
C PRO A 55 -21.13 -9.27 13.12
N GLY A 56 -19.79 -9.29 13.16
CA GLY A 56 -18.95 -10.02 12.22
C GLY A 56 -18.71 -9.25 10.91
N SER A 57 -18.28 -9.97 9.88
CA SER A 57 -17.96 -9.39 8.57
C SER A 57 -19.23 -9.10 7.77
N VAL A 58 -19.40 -7.85 7.34
CA VAL A 58 -20.52 -7.41 6.50
C VAL A 58 -20.01 -7.28 5.06
N ARG A 59 -20.52 -8.13 4.14
CA ARG A 59 -20.13 -8.14 2.72
C ARG A 59 -21.08 -7.32 1.85
N ASP A 60 -22.31 -7.16 2.29
CA ASP A 60 -23.29 -6.33 1.56
C ASP A 60 -22.94 -4.84 1.72
N ARG A 61 -22.69 -4.18 0.60
CA ARG A 61 -22.33 -2.75 0.58
C ARG A 61 -23.41 -1.83 1.10
N GLN A 62 -24.69 -2.18 0.88
CA GLN A 62 -25.80 -1.37 1.38
C GLN A 62 -25.90 -1.48 2.91
N ALA A 63 -25.76 -2.68 3.44
CA ALA A 63 -25.72 -2.90 4.89
C ALA A 63 -24.49 -2.20 5.52
N LEU A 64 -23.29 -2.26 4.90
CA LEU A 64 -22.11 -1.56 5.37
C LEU A 64 -22.33 -0.04 5.40
N ARG A 65 -22.88 0.51 4.31
CA ARG A 65 -23.24 1.94 4.26
C ARG A 65 -24.25 2.32 5.36
N ALA A 66 -25.25 1.47 5.63
CA ALA A 66 -26.22 1.72 6.68
C ALA A 66 -25.55 1.83 8.07
N TRP A 67 -24.51 1.03 8.33
CA TRP A 67 -23.70 1.14 9.54
C TRP A 67 -22.95 2.47 9.62
N TYR A 68 -22.28 2.89 8.55
CA TYR A 68 -21.61 4.21 8.51
C TYR A 68 -22.61 5.36 8.71
N CYS A 69 -23.75 5.35 8.03
CA CYS A 69 -24.77 6.40 8.17
C CYS A 69 -25.45 6.41 9.55
N ARG A 70 -25.41 5.30 10.30
CA ARG A 70 -26.03 5.21 11.64
C ARG A 70 -25.05 5.62 12.76
N ALA A 71 -23.76 5.52 12.53
CA ALA A 71 -22.74 5.87 13.49
C ALA A 71 -22.60 7.40 13.64
N ASP A 72 -22.12 7.85 14.79
CA ASP A 72 -21.81 9.25 15.06
C ASP A 72 -20.32 9.53 14.89
N LEU A 73 -19.46 8.51 15.01
CA LEU A 73 -18.00 8.64 14.93
C LEU A 73 -17.37 7.31 14.47
N PHE A 74 -16.37 7.39 13.61
CA PHE A 74 -15.57 6.27 13.16
C PHE A 74 -14.21 6.27 13.89
N LEU A 75 -13.90 5.17 14.58
CA LEU A 75 -12.62 5.02 15.28
C LEU A 75 -11.68 4.14 14.47
N PHE A 76 -10.57 4.69 14.00
CA PHE A 76 -9.58 3.98 13.20
C PHE A 76 -8.15 4.27 13.68
N PRO A 77 -7.78 3.88 14.92
CA PRO A 77 -6.44 4.05 15.44
C PRO A 77 -5.50 2.96 14.89
N SER A 78 -5.14 3.07 13.61
CA SER A 78 -4.24 2.16 12.90
C SER A 78 -3.03 2.92 12.37
N THR A 79 -1.84 2.37 12.59
CA THR A 79 -0.58 2.85 12.01
C THR A 79 -0.14 1.98 10.84
N PHE A 80 -0.84 0.90 10.55
CA PHE A 80 -0.45 -0.12 9.55
C PHE A 80 -1.21 -0.01 8.23
N ASP A 81 -2.14 0.91 8.10
CA ASP A 81 -2.89 1.12 6.86
C ASP A 81 -2.08 1.95 5.85
N THR A 82 -2.25 1.68 4.56
CA THR A 82 -1.51 2.35 3.49
C THR A 82 -2.25 3.55 2.89
N ASN A 83 -3.58 3.56 2.91
CA ASN A 83 -4.38 4.62 2.24
C ASN A 83 -5.69 4.96 2.97
N GLY A 84 -6.09 4.19 3.97
CA GLY A 84 -7.30 4.50 4.74
C GLY A 84 -8.58 4.52 3.90
N LEU A 85 -8.78 3.59 2.96
CA LEU A 85 -10.00 3.55 2.14
C LEU A 85 -11.29 3.55 2.98
N VAL A 86 -11.27 2.87 4.12
CA VAL A 86 -12.41 2.85 5.07
C VAL A 86 -12.68 4.22 5.68
N VAL A 87 -11.68 5.09 5.80
CA VAL A 87 -11.83 6.48 6.26
C VAL A 87 -12.56 7.31 5.20
N ARG A 88 -12.24 7.09 3.91
CA ARG A 88 -12.92 7.75 2.80
C ARG A 88 -14.36 7.24 2.63
N GLU A 89 -14.60 5.94 2.89
CA GLU A 89 -15.95 5.37 2.93
C GLU A 89 -16.79 5.98 4.06
N ALA A 90 -16.21 6.16 5.25
CA ALA A 90 -16.85 6.84 6.36
C ALA A 90 -17.15 8.31 6.01
N ALA A 91 -16.18 9.03 5.46
CA ALA A 91 -16.32 10.42 5.02
C ALA A 91 -17.43 10.57 3.97
N ALA A 92 -17.55 9.65 2.99
CA ALA A 92 -18.64 9.63 2.00
C ALA A 92 -20.05 9.48 2.60
N CYS A 93 -20.13 9.10 3.88
CA CYS A 93 -21.38 9.03 4.65
C CYS A 93 -21.52 10.18 5.65
N GLY A 94 -20.69 11.22 5.57
CA GLY A 94 -20.68 12.32 6.50
C GLY A 94 -20.21 11.94 7.92
N LEU A 95 -19.54 10.79 8.06
CA LEU A 95 -19.09 10.24 9.33
C LEU A 95 -17.64 10.68 9.61
N PRO A 96 -17.39 11.51 10.63
CA PRO A 96 -16.04 11.94 10.96
C PRO A 96 -15.25 10.79 11.58
N ALA A 97 -13.93 10.75 11.30
CA ALA A 97 -13.04 9.72 11.80
C ALA A 97 -12.08 10.26 12.87
N VAL A 98 -11.70 9.36 13.81
CA VAL A 98 -10.58 9.57 14.73
C VAL A 98 -9.43 8.69 14.30
N LEU A 99 -8.26 9.29 14.08
CA LEU A 99 -7.08 8.66 13.50
C LEU A 99 -5.84 8.95 14.34
N ILE A 100 -4.80 8.14 14.18
CA ILE A 100 -3.50 8.40 14.79
C ILE A 100 -2.76 9.48 14.00
N ARG A 101 -2.28 10.49 14.67
CA ARG A 101 -1.46 11.56 14.12
C ARG A 101 -0.21 11.01 13.44
N GLY A 102 0.01 11.38 12.17
CA GLY A 102 1.16 10.92 11.39
C GLY A 102 1.01 9.52 10.79
N SER A 103 -0.14 8.84 10.95
CA SER A 103 -0.42 7.61 10.20
C SER A 103 -0.71 7.92 8.72
N CYS A 104 -0.47 6.94 7.83
CA CYS A 104 -0.79 7.09 6.41
C CYS A 104 -2.29 7.37 6.17
N ALA A 105 -3.17 6.77 6.98
CA ALA A 105 -4.61 7.01 6.89
C ALA A 105 -5.02 8.45 7.26
N ALA A 106 -4.17 9.20 7.97
CA ALA A 106 -4.38 10.58 8.41
C ALA A 106 -3.72 11.62 7.50
N GLU A 107 -3.06 11.22 6.41
CA GLU A 107 -2.27 12.12 5.56
C GLU A 107 -3.08 13.31 5.03
N ASP A 108 -4.32 13.09 4.62
CA ASP A 108 -5.22 14.14 4.08
C ASP A 108 -6.17 14.72 5.16
N VAL A 109 -6.01 14.35 6.44
CA VAL A 109 -6.93 14.74 7.50
C VAL A 109 -6.39 15.93 8.26
N THR A 110 -7.20 17.00 8.31
CA THR A 110 -6.93 18.19 9.12
C THR A 110 -7.67 18.08 10.45
N ASP A 111 -6.93 18.13 11.56
CA ASP A 111 -7.45 17.96 12.91
C ASP A 111 -8.54 18.99 13.26
N GLY A 112 -9.69 18.52 13.72
CA GLY A 112 -10.84 19.32 14.06
C GLY A 112 -11.61 19.92 12.87
N VAL A 113 -11.18 19.65 11.61
CA VAL A 113 -11.79 20.17 10.38
C VAL A 113 -12.39 19.04 9.53
N THR A 114 -11.58 18.05 9.14
CA THR A 114 -12.01 16.91 8.32
C THR A 114 -11.96 15.57 9.07
N GLY A 115 -11.52 15.59 10.34
CA GLY A 115 -11.43 14.46 11.24
C GLY A 115 -10.77 14.87 12.54
N PHE A 116 -10.41 13.92 13.37
CA PHE A 116 -9.76 14.15 14.65
C PHE A 116 -8.50 13.32 14.75
N LEU A 117 -7.42 13.94 15.24
CA LEU A 117 -6.12 13.29 15.35
C LEU A 117 -5.72 13.10 16.81
N ILE A 118 -5.33 11.87 17.15
CA ILE A 118 -4.89 11.47 18.49
C ILE A 118 -3.46 10.94 18.47
N GLU A 119 -2.83 10.88 19.62
CA GLU A 119 -1.62 10.10 19.82
C GLU A 119 -1.96 8.60 19.92
N GLU A 120 -1.01 7.72 19.61
CA GLU A 120 -1.18 6.26 19.61
C GLU A 120 -1.30 5.70 21.05
N ASN A 121 -2.31 6.12 21.77
CA ASN A 121 -2.59 5.64 23.13
C ASN A 121 -4.04 5.86 23.56
N ALA A 122 -4.50 5.02 24.50
CA ALA A 122 -5.86 5.06 25.03
C ALA A 122 -6.20 6.37 25.77
N PRO A 123 -5.31 6.99 26.58
CA PRO A 123 -5.61 8.27 27.24
C PRO A 123 -5.91 9.40 26.24
N SER A 124 -5.19 9.50 25.13
CA SER A 124 -5.43 10.51 24.08
C SER A 124 -6.79 10.28 23.42
N LEU A 125 -7.11 9.02 23.07
CA LEU A 125 -8.43 8.68 22.52
C LEU A 125 -9.55 8.98 23.51
N ALA A 126 -9.41 8.60 24.78
CA ALA A 126 -10.42 8.87 25.81
C ALA A 126 -10.65 10.38 26.03
N ALA A 127 -9.60 11.18 25.98
CA ALA A 127 -9.70 12.65 26.07
C ALA A 127 -10.47 13.23 24.88
N CYS A 128 -10.14 12.80 23.65
CA CYS A 128 -10.82 13.18 22.43
C CYS A 128 -12.31 12.80 22.49
N LEU A 129 -12.64 11.56 22.82
CA LEU A 129 -14.02 11.09 22.90
C LEU A 129 -14.85 11.87 23.95
N ARG A 130 -14.28 12.19 25.10
CA ARG A 130 -14.97 13.02 26.12
C ARG A 130 -15.33 14.40 25.62
N GLU A 131 -14.45 15.05 24.87
CA GLU A 131 -14.72 16.35 24.27
C GLU A 131 -15.84 16.24 23.24
N LEU A 132 -15.75 15.24 22.34
CA LEU A 132 -16.69 15.06 21.25
C LEU A 132 -18.09 14.67 21.73
N LEU A 133 -18.22 13.86 22.77
CA LEU A 133 -19.51 13.51 23.38
C LEU A 133 -20.26 14.72 23.93
N ARG A 134 -19.55 15.80 24.29
CA ARG A 134 -20.13 17.05 24.77
C ARG A 134 -20.53 18.03 23.64
N SER A 135 -20.11 17.72 22.41
CA SER A 135 -20.26 18.63 21.27
C SER A 135 -20.76 17.91 20.02
N PRO A 136 -22.01 17.39 20.02
CA PRO A 136 -22.57 16.67 18.86
C PRO A 136 -22.62 17.53 17.59
N GLU A 137 -22.73 18.85 17.74
CA GLU A 137 -22.73 19.79 16.60
C GLU A 137 -21.36 19.84 15.92
N LYS A 138 -20.28 19.77 16.71
CA LYS A 138 -18.90 19.69 16.19
C LYS A 138 -18.72 18.43 15.37
N LEU A 139 -19.20 17.27 15.85
CA LEU A 139 -19.16 16.01 15.12
C LEU A 139 -19.84 16.15 13.74
N ARG A 140 -21.05 16.66 13.70
CA ARG A 140 -21.81 16.85 12.45
C ARG A 140 -21.13 17.83 11.50
N ALA A 141 -20.55 18.91 12.03
CA ALA A 141 -19.85 19.91 11.21
C ALA A 141 -18.61 19.29 10.57
N VAL A 142 -17.77 18.61 11.35
CA VAL A 142 -16.56 17.92 10.86
C VAL A 142 -16.93 16.82 9.88
N GLY A 143 -18.00 16.05 10.13
CA GLY A 143 -18.49 15.02 9.22
C GLY A 143 -18.87 15.58 7.84
N ARG A 144 -19.61 16.70 7.79
CA ARG A 144 -19.92 17.37 6.51
C ARG A 144 -18.68 17.86 5.79
N THR A 145 -17.75 18.47 6.50
CA THR A 145 -16.48 18.92 5.91
C THR A 145 -15.64 17.75 5.41
N ALA A 146 -15.68 16.60 6.11
CA ALA A 146 -15.02 15.38 5.65
C ALA A 146 -15.65 14.83 4.36
N GLU A 147 -16.99 14.83 4.26
CA GLU A 147 -17.70 14.43 3.05
C GLU A 147 -17.31 15.30 1.85
N GLU A 148 -17.23 16.61 2.04
CA GLU A 148 -16.88 17.56 0.98
C GLU A 148 -15.41 17.49 0.53
N ASN A 149 -14.47 17.17 1.44
CA ASN A 149 -13.04 17.32 1.18
C ASN A 149 -12.25 16.00 1.15
N LEU A 150 -12.71 14.93 1.81
CA LEU A 150 -12.00 13.64 1.84
C LEU A 150 -12.61 12.63 0.88
N TYR A 151 -13.90 12.77 0.55
CA TYR A 151 -14.52 11.90 -0.45
C TYR A 151 -13.96 12.20 -1.84
N LEU A 152 -13.51 11.16 -2.51
CA LEU A 152 -13.04 11.22 -3.89
C LEU A 152 -13.76 10.13 -4.68
N SER A 153 -14.50 10.50 -5.71
CA SER A 153 -15.11 9.52 -6.60
C SER A 153 -14.03 8.75 -7.40
N TRP A 154 -14.34 7.54 -7.83
CA TRP A 154 -13.41 6.81 -8.70
C TRP A 154 -13.14 7.53 -10.02
N ALA A 155 -14.11 8.28 -10.56
CA ALA A 155 -13.91 9.08 -11.75
C ALA A 155 -12.88 10.18 -11.51
N ASP A 156 -13.06 10.98 -10.43
CA ASP A 156 -12.11 12.03 -10.07
C ASP A 156 -10.72 11.46 -9.74
N ALA A 157 -10.66 10.30 -9.08
CA ALA A 157 -9.39 9.63 -8.77
C ALA A 157 -8.64 9.22 -10.05
N VAL A 158 -9.34 8.73 -11.07
CA VAL A 158 -8.77 8.39 -12.38
C VAL A 158 -8.28 9.66 -13.10
N ASP A 159 -9.06 10.73 -13.08
CA ASP A 159 -8.70 12.00 -13.72
C ASP A 159 -7.47 12.63 -13.05
N HIS A 160 -7.40 12.61 -11.70
CA HIS A 160 -6.22 13.03 -10.97
C HIS A 160 -4.99 12.17 -11.29
N ALA A 161 -5.16 10.85 -11.39
CA ALA A 161 -4.08 9.95 -11.77
C ALA A 161 -3.59 10.23 -13.20
N ALA A 162 -4.49 10.43 -14.16
CA ALA A 162 -4.15 10.77 -15.55
C ALA A 162 -3.34 12.07 -15.63
N ALA A 163 -3.80 13.14 -14.96
CA ALA A 163 -3.08 14.41 -14.91
C ALA A 163 -1.70 14.27 -14.24
N ARG A 164 -1.59 13.40 -13.23
CA ARG A 164 -0.31 13.09 -12.57
C ARG A 164 0.65 12.37 -13.51
N TYR A 165 0.16 11.42 -14.31
CA TYR A 165 0.97 10.73 -15.31
C TYR A 165 1.52 11.70 -16.36
N GLU A 166 0.73 12.64 -16.86
CA GLU A 166 1.20 13.67 -17.77
C GLU A 166 2.36 14.48 -17.17
N THR A 167 2.19 14.95 -15.94
CA THR A 167 3.23 15.68 -15.20
C THR A 167 4.52 14.87 -15.04
N VAL A 168 4.40 13.57 -14.71
CA VAL A 168 5.55 12.69 -14.57
C VAL A 168 6.25 12.46 -15.90
N MET A 169 5.48 12.25 -16.98
CA MET A 169 6.02 12.09 -18.34
C MET A 169 6.76 13.35 -18.81
N GLU A 170 6.21 14.53 -18.56
CA GLU A 170 6.86 15.80 -18.88
C GLU A 170 8.17 15.98 -18.13
N ARG A 171 8.18 15.72 -16.83
CA ARG A 171 9.40 15.75 -16.01
C ARG A 171 10.45 14.76 -16.50
N TYR A 172 10.03 13.57 -16.90
CA TYR A 172 10.93 12.56 -17.46
C TYR A 172 11.51 13.00 -18.81
N ARG A 173 10.71 13.65 -19.67
CA ARG A 173 11.15 14.16 -20.99
C ARG A 173 12.08 15.37 -20.87
N SER A 174 11.83 16.25 -19.92
CA SER A 174 12.59 17.50 -19.70
C SER A 174 13.79 17.33 -18.76
N GLY A 175 13.81 16.27 -17.96
CA GLY A 175 14.88 16.02 -16.99
C GLY A 175 16.15 15.45 -17.61
N PRO A 176 17.29 15.51 -16.89
CA PRO A 176 18.51 14.86 -17.30
C PRO A 176 18.25 13.35 -17.44
N ARG A 177 18.53 12.82 -18.65
CA ARG A 177 18.35 11.38 -18.91
C ARG A 177 19.25 10.58 -17.95
N ARG A 178 18.65 9.96 -16.95
CA ARG A 178 19.36 8.95 -16.15
C ARG A 178 19.77 7.82 -17.08
N LYS A 179 21.03 7.39 -17.00
CA LYS A 179 21.41 6.14 -17.64
C LYS A 179 20.51 5.03 -17.06
N PRO A 180 19.91 4.20 -17.93
CA PRO A 180 19.08 3.11 -17.45
C PRO A 180 19.90 2.26 -16.47
N THR A 181 19.30 1.93 -15.34
CA THR A 181 19.92 0.99 -14.39
C THR A 181 19.70 -0.43 -14.87
N LEU A 182 20.49 -1.39 -14.36
CA LEU A 182 20.32 -2.80 -14.68
C LEU A 182 18.88 -3.31 -14.46
N PRO A 183 18.18 -2.93 -13.36
CA PRO A 183 16.76 -3.22 -13.20
C PRO A 183 15.88 -2.63 -14.31
N ASP A 184 16.12 -1.37 -14.74
CA ASP A 184 15.32 -0.73 -15.79
C ASP A 184 15.43 -1.47 -17.12
N GLU A 185 16.64 -1.95 -17.46
CA GLU A 185 16.88 -2.75 -18.67
C GLU A 185 16.22 -4.13 -18.57
N MET A 186 16.28 -4.75 -17.40
CA MET A 186 15.59 -6.03 -17.16
C MET A 186 14.07 -5.89 -17.27
N PHE A 187 13.47 -4.86 -16.66
CA PHE A 187 12.02 -4.62 -16.75
C PHE A 187 11.59 -4.32 -18.18
N ARG A 188 12.37 -3.56 -18.94
CA ARG A 188 12.09 -3.32 -20.36
C ARG A 188 12.12 -4.62 -21.17
N SER A 189 13.15 -5.44 -20.99
CA SER A 189 13.29 -6.71 -21.71
C SER A 189 12.21 -7.72 -21.34
N VAL A 190 11.80 -7.77 -20.06
CA VAL A 190 10.66 -8.59 -19.60
C VAL A 190 9.36 -8.07 -20.21
N GLY A 191 9.16 -6.75 -20.27
CA GLY A 191 7.99 -6.14 -20.90
C GLY A 191 7.88 -6.46 -22.39
N GLU A 192 9.00 -6.39 -23.12
CA GLU A 192 9.08 -6.78 -24.53
C GLU A 192 8.76 -8.27 -24.73
N LEU A 193 9.26 -9.13 -23.85
CA LEU A 193 9.00 -10.57 -23.87
C LEU A 193 7.52 -10.90 -23.59
N MET A 194 6.92 -10.20 -22.61
CA MET A 194 5.48 -10.34 -22.30
C MET A 194 4.59 -9.83 -23.43
N ALA A 195 4.94 -8.73 -24.08
CA ALA A 195 4.22 -8.22 -25.26
C ALA A 195 4.27 -9.22 -26.41
N LEU A 196 5.43 -9.83 -26.66
CA LEU A 196 5.59 -10.85 -27.68
C LEU A 196 4.79 -12.13 -27.35
N SER A 197 4.79 -12.54 -26.07
CA SER A 197 3.97 -13.66 -25.59
C SER A 197 2.48 -13.40 -25.77
N GLY A 198 2.02 -12.17 -25.49
CA GLY A 198 0.63 -11.75 -25.73
C GLY A 198 0.24 -11.80 -27.22
N GLN A 199 1.13 -11.38 -28.09
CA GLN A 199 0.93 -11.47 -29.56
C GLN A 199 0.83 -12.91 -30.04
N ILE A 200 1.66 -13.82 -29.51
CA ILE A 200 1.61 -15.25 -29.81
C ILE A 200 0.30 -15.88 -29.34
N SER A 201 -0.16 -15.52 -28.15
CA SER A 201 -1.43 -16.02 -27.60
C SER A 201 -2.63 -15.55 -28.43
N ALA A 202 -2.68 -14.25 -28.78
CA ALA A 202 -3.73 -13.69 -29.63
C ALA A 202 -3.75 -14.32 -31.01
N PHE A 203 -2.57 -14.53 -31.62
CA PHE A 203 -2.45 -15.22 -32.90
C PHE A 203 -2.89 -16.68 -32.82
N GLY A 204 -2.59 -17.38 -31.70
CA GLY A 204 -3.06 -18.75 -31.45
C GLY A 204 -4.59 -18.85 -31.32
N GLU A 205 -5.25 -17.88 -30.69
CA GLU A 205 -6.71 -17.80 -30.58
C GLU A 205 -7.37 -17.51 -31.93
N GLU A 206 -6.83 -16.58 -32.71
CA GLU A 206 -7.28 -16.24 -34.06
C GLU A 206 -7.14 -17.43 -35.00
N LEU A 207 -6.01 -18.16 -34.92
CA LEU A 207 -5.74 -19.41 -35.65
C LEU A 207 -6.78 -20.49 -35.30
N THR A 208 -7.12 -20.62 -34.04
CA THR A 208 -8.11 -21.62 -33.56
C THR A 208 -9.51 -21.30 -34.07
N GLN A 209 -9.85 -20.04 -34.19
CA GLN A 209 -11.14 -19.57 -34.68
C GLN A 209 -11.28 -19.73 -36.21
N GLU A 210 -10.22 -19.46 -36.98
CA GLU A 210 -10.20 -19.63 -38.44
C GLU A 210 -10.07 -21.10 -38.88
N LEU A 211 -9.36 -21.96 -38.14
CA LEU A 211 -9.33 -23.40 -38.39
C LEU A 211 -10.69 -24.08 -38.22
N ARG A 212 -11.64 -23.47 -37.55
CA ARG A 212 -13.04 -23.91 -37.49
C ARG A 212 -13.83 -23.56 -38.76
N CYS A 213 -13.32 -22.66 -39.61
CA CYS A 213 -14.05 -22.08 -40.74
C CYS A 213 -13.49 -22.33 -42.12
N SER A 214 -12.27 -22.91 -42.32
CA SER A 214 -11.62 -22.96 -43.65
C SER A 214 -10.77 -24.19 -43.94
N GLY A 215 -10.76 -24.59 -45.21
CA GLY A 215 -10.10 -25.80 -45.71
C GLY A 215 -8.56 -25.74 -45.86
N SER A 216 -7.98 -26.83 -46.36
CA SER A 216 -6.57 -27.24 -46.23
C SER A 216 -5.46 -26.28 -46.70
N GLU A 217 -5.69 -25.36 -47.62
CA GLU A 217 -4.67 -24.42 -48.09
C GLU A 217 -4.33 -23.29 -47.13
N MET A 218 -5.33 -22.79 -46.38
CA MET A 218 -5.16 -21.79 -45.34
C MET A 218 -4.41 -22.35 -44.13
N ALA A 219 -4.66 -23.62 -43.77
CA ALA A 219 -3.96 -24.28 -42.66
C ALA A 219 -2.44 -24.41 -42.87
N GLN A 220 -2.00 -24.47 -44.12
CA GLN A 220 -0.58 -24.56 -44.45
C GLN A 220 0.11 -23.16 -44.33
N LYS A 221 -0.51 -22.08 -44.78
CA LYS A 221 -0.02 -20.71 -44.62
C LYS A 221 0.06 -20.31 -43.14
N MET A 222 -0.89 -20.78 -42.34
CA MET A 222 -0.96 -20.50 -40.91
C MET A 222 0.12 -21.25 -40.12
N ARG A 223 0.43 -22.52 -40.48
CA ARG A 223 1.54 -23.26 -39.88
C ARG A 223 2.87 -22.52 -40.08
N THR A 224 3.12 -22.03 -41.29
CA THR A 224 4.34 -21.30 -41.59
C THR A 224 4.45 -20.00 -40.76
N GLY A 225 3.36 -19.22 -40.62
CA GLY A 225 3.34 -18.02 -39.79
C GLY A 225 3.54 -18.30 -38.29
N TYR A 226 2.98 -19.41 -37.81
CA TYR A 226 3.19 -19.84 -36.42
C TYR A 226 4.63 -20.28 -36.16
N GLU A 227 5.24 -21.01 -37.08
CA GLU A 227 6.63 -21.45 -37.00
C GLU A 227 7.59 -20.23 -37.02
N GLU A 228 7.39 -19.27 -37.91
CA GLU A 228 8.17 -18.01 -37.94
C GLU A 228 8.05 -17.20 -36.64
N THR A 229 6.85 -17.12 -36.07
CA THR A 229 6.63 -16.40 -34.81
C THR A 229 7.28 -17.11 -33.63
N ARG A 230 7.23 -18.44 -33.62
CA ARG A 230 7.89 -19.29 -32.64
C ARG A 230 9.41 -19.19 -32.71
N GLU A 231 9.98 -19.14 -33.92
CA GLU A 231 11.42 -18.94 -34.10
C GLU A 231 11.87 -17.56 -33.64
N LYS A 232 11.11 -16.50 -33.93
CA LYS A 232 11.37 -15.13 -33.41
C LYS A 232 11.35 -15.09 -31.88
N PHE A 233 10.40 -15.81 -31.27
CA PHE A 233 10.32 -15.90 -29.82
C PHE A 233 11.51 -16.66 -29.21
N ALA A 234 11.89 -17.78 -29.82
CA ALA A 234 13.07 -18.55 -29.38
C ALA A 234 14.36 -17.72 -29.50
N ALA A 235 14.56 -17.01 -30.63
CA ALA A 235 15.68 -16.13 -30.82
C ALA A 235 15.69 -14.94 -29.82
N GLY A 236 14.53 -14.35 -29.55
CA GLY A 236 14.39 -13.29 -28.55
C GLY A 236 14.70 -13.78 -27.12
N SER A 237 14.28 -14.99 -26.77
CA SER A 237 14.57 -15.58 -25.46
C SER A 237 16.05 -15.94 -25.30
N GLU A 238 16.71 -16.40 -26.36
CA GLU A 238 18.16 -16.67 -26.35
C GLU A 238 18.96 -15.37 -26.25
N GLU A 239 18.58 -14.33 -26.98
CA GLU A 239 19.21 -13.02 -26.88
C GLU A 239 19.04 -12.41 -25.49
N PHE A 240 17.86 -12.53 -24.89
CA PHE A 240 17.62 -12.12 -23.52
C PHE A 240 18.52 -12.86 -22.54
N ALA A 241 18.61 -14.19 -22.66
CA ALA A 241 19.45 -15.01 -21.78
C ALA A 241 20.94 -14.68 -21.96
N ARG A 242 21.36 -14.30 -23.18
CA ARG A 242 22.72 -13.83 -23.45
C ARG A 242 22.99 -12.49 -22.78
N LYS A 243 22.12 -11.49 -22.97
CA LYS A 243 22.24 -10.17 -22.31
C LYS A 243 22.23 -10.28 -20.79
N LEU A 244 21.44 -11.18 -20.23
CA LEU A 244 21.41 -11.42 -18.79
C LEU A 244 22.76 -11.96 -18.29
N ARG A 245 23.37 -12.90 -19.02
CA ARG A 245 24.70 -13.45 -18.68
C ARG A 245 25.81 -12.41 -18.81
N GLU A 246 25.81 -11.59 -19.87
CA GLU A 246 26.76 -10.50 -20.06
C GLU A 246 26.67 -9.47 -18.94
N ASN A 247 25.45 -9.05 -18.57
CA ASN A 247 25.21 -8.13 -17.46
C ASN A 247 25.62 -8.70 -16.10
N GLN A 248 25.39 -9.99 -15.85
CA GLN A 248 25.86 -10.66 -14.64
C GLN A 248 27.40 -10.68 -14.57
N ALA A 249 28.07 -10.95 -15.70
CA ALA A 249 29.54 -10.94 -15.77
C ALA A 249 30.11 -9.53 -15.50
N GLU A 250 29.54 -8.50 -16.12
CA GLU A 250 29.96 -7.10 -15.93
C GLU A 250 29.72 -6.62 -14.48
N THR A 251 28.58 -7.00 -13.88
CA THR A 251 28.29 -6.68 -12.47
C THR A 251 29.24 -7.36 -11.53
N LYS A 252 29.59 -8.62 -11.80
CA LYS A 252 30.56 -9.38 -11.01
C LYS A 252 31.94 -8.75 -11.10
N GLU A 253 32.36 -8.33 -12.28
CA GLU A 253 33.65 -7.66 -12.50
C GLU A 253 33.72 -6.30 -11.76
N LYS A 254 32.66 -5.48 -11.85
CA LYS A 254 32.55 -4.22 -11.09
C LYS A 254 32.57 -4.44 -9.58
N LEU A 255 31.91 -5.46 -9.06
CA LEU A 255 31.90 -5.81 -7.64
C LEU A 255 33.31 -6.26 -7.18
N LEU A 256 34.02 -7.06 -7.98
CA LEU A 256 35.39 -7.48 -7.67
C LEU A 256 36.33 -6.27 -7.65
N ALA A 257 36.28 -5.40 -8.66
CA ALA A 257 37.12 -4.19 -8.72
C ALA A 257 36.85 -3.25 -7.53
N THR A 258 35.57 -3.05 -7.17
CA THR A 258 35.20 -2.25 -5.98
C THR A 258 35.70 -2.90 -4.69
N GLY A 259 35.61 -4.21 -4.58
CA GLY A 259 36.11 -4.99 -3.43
C GLY A 259 37.63 -4.87 -3.27
N GLU A 260 38.38 -4.95 -4.38
CA GLU A 260 39.83 -4.79 -4.38
C GLU A 260 40.26 -3.35 -3.99
N GLU A 261 39.55 -2.34 -4.52
CA GLU A 261 39.82 -0.94 -4.14
C GLU A 261 39.53 -0.67 -2.66
N LEU A 262 38.43 -1.22 -2.14
CA LEU A 262 38.10 -1.11 -0.72
C LEU A 262 39.16 -1.79 0.16
N ALA A 263 39.58 -2.99 -0.23
CA ALA A 263 40.63 -3.72 0.49
C ALA A 263 41.98 -3.00 0.45
N ARG A 264 42.31 -2.31 -0.66
CA ARG A 264 43.47 -1.45 -0.75
C ARG A 264 43.39 -0.27 0.22
N LYS A 265 42.30 0.49 0.20
CA LYS A 265 42.04 1.62 1.12
C LYS A 265 42.10 1.22 2.60
N MET A 266 41.53 0.04 2.92
CA MET A 266 41.65 -0.49 4.30
C MET A 266 43.06 -0.79 4.71
N ARG A 267 43.89 -1.38 3.82
CA ARG A 267 45.34 -1.64 4.11
C ARG A 267 46.12 -0.34 4.28
N GLU A 268 45.88 0.67 3.44
CA GLU A 268 46.51 1.99 3.55
C GLU A 268 46.13 2.67 4.88
N SER A 269 44.86 2.67 5.27
CA SER A 269 44.39 3.21 6.55
C SER A 269 44.97 2.47 7.77
N GLN A 270 45.13 1.16 7.67
CA GLN A 270 45.76 0.36 8.73
C GLN A 270 47.26 0.66 8.84
N ALA A 271 47.98 0.88 7.73
CA ALA A 271 49.39 1.24 7.73
C ALA A 271 49.59 2.64 8.37
N GLU A 272 48.77 3.65 7.97
CA GLU A 272 48.80 4.98 8.57
C GLU A 272 48.50 4.96 10.09
N SER A 273 47.56 4.12 10.52
CA SER A 273 47.22 3.96 11.93
C SER A 273 48.36 3.33 12.71
N ARG A 274 49.12 2.40 12.10
CA ARG A 274 50.26 1.74 12.68
C ARG A 274 51.44 2.71 12.81
N GLU A 275 51.72 3.50 11.78
CA GLU A 275 52.77 4.55 11.83
C GLU A 275 52.48 5.61 12.91
N ARG A 276 51.21 6.05 13.05
CA ARG A 276 50.81 6.97 14.15
C ARG A 276 50.99 6.34 15.51
N TRP A 277 50.70 5.06 15.68
CA TRP A 277 50.90 4.35 16.94
C TRP A 277 52.39 4.19 17.29
N ASP A 278 53.20 3.81 16.31
CA ASP A 278 54.64 3.66 16.49
C ASP A 278 55.30 5.01 16.82
N SER A 279 54.88 6.11 16.20
CA SER A 279 55.31 7.48 16.51
C SER A 279 54.90 7.92 17.93
N PHE A 280 53.69 7.53 18.37
CA PHE A 280 53.23 7.81 19.73
C PHE A 280 54.02 7.03 20.81
N CYS A 281 54.45 5.81 20.51
CA CYS A 281 55.23 5.00 21.44
C CYS A 281 56.70 5.41 21.54
N GLN A 282 57.18 6.27 20.61
CA GLN A 282 58.58 6.80 20.64
C GLN A 282 58.71 8.17 21.34
N MET A 283 57.59 8.80 21.71
CA MET A 283 57.53 9.99 22.57
C MET A 283 57.39 9.63 24.04
#